data_9f4a5016dfb8a4d171e985f7516e8ddf
#
_entry.id   9f4a5016dfb8a4d171e985f7516e8ddf
#
_cell.length_a   1.000
_cell.length_b   1.000
_cell.length_c   1.000
_cell.angle_alpha   90.00
_cell.angle_beta   90.00
_cell.angle_gamma   90.00
#
_symmetry.space_group_name_H-M   'P 1'
#
loop_
_entity.id
_entity.type
_entity.pdbx_description
1 polymer ?
#
loop_
_entity_poly.entity_id
_entity_poly.type
_entity_poly.pdbx_seq_one_letter_code
_entity_poly.pdbx_strand_id
1 'polypeptide(L)'
;QPLRIRLAAPTGKAAARLSESIGQQVRALPLAEDVLQAIPAEVTTLHRLLGSRPDTRHFRHHRDNPLALDVLVVDEASMIDLEMMASLLDALPPQARLILLGDKDQLASVEAGAVLGDLCRDAEEGWYSAETRAWLQRVSGETWQGLREGSAQAHPLAQQTVMLRHSRRFGASSGIGRLARLVNRQQAGDARALLDSPPADLFDLRLRGERDAAFARLFVDGHPQAPGTPYGYRHYLQRLA
;
A
#
# COMPACT_ATOMS: atom_id res chain seq x y z
N GLN A 1 -28.29 -3.05 13.12
CA GLN A 1 -27.89 -3.97 12.04
C GLN A 1 -26.35 -4.01 11.98
N PRO A 2 -25.76 -5.15 11.71
CA PRO A 2 -24.31 -5.23 11.48
C PRO A 2 -23.93 -4.40 10.25
N LEU A 3 -22.74 -3.78 10.29
CA LEU A 3 -22.21 -3.01 9.17
C LEU A 3 -21.89 -3.91 7.97
N ARG A 4 -22.29 -3.49 6.79
CA ARG A 4 -21.95 -4.16 5.53
C ARG A 4 -20.57 -3.67 5.06
N ILE A 5 -19.54 -4.40 5.45
CA ILE A 5 -18.14 -4.09 5.09
C ILE A 5 -17.77 -4.86 3.83
N ARG A 6 -17.10 -4.20 2.88
CA ARG A 6 -16.53 -4.82 1.69
C ARG A 6 -15.05 -4.48 1.58
N LEU A 7 -14.30 -5.45 1.05
CA LEU A 7 -12.87 -5.33 0.82
C LEU A 7 -12.60 -5.44 -0.68
N ALA A 8 -11.76 -4.57 -1.20
CA ALA A 8 -11.42 -4.57 -2.61
C ALA A 8 -9.93 -4.26 -2.85
N ALA A 9 -9.44 -4.62 -4.05
CA ALA A 9 -8.12 -4.23 -4.53
C ALA A 9 -8.18 -3.98 -6.04
N PRO A 10 -7.25 -3.23 -6.63
CA PRO A 10 -7.25 -2.94 -8.06
C PRO A 10 -7.03 -4.19 -8.93
N THR A 11 -6.22 -5.14 -8.46
CA THR A 11 -5.83 -6.35 -9.23
C THR A 11 -6.23 -7.64 -8.54
N GLY A 12 -6.42 -8.71 -9.32
CA GLY A 12 -6.73 -10.05 -8.80
C GLY A 12 -5.64 -10.59 -7.88
N LYS A 13 -4.35 -10.31 -8.19
CA LYS A 13 -3.21 -10.72 -7.35
C LYS A 13 -3.22 -10.01 -5.99
N ALA A 14 -3.51 -8.72 -5.97
CA ALA A 14 -3.62 -7.96 -4.73
C ALA A 14 -4.81 -8.45 -3.89
N ALA A 15 -5.97 -8.67 -4.53
CA ALA A 15 -7.15 -9.20 -3.86
C ALA A 15 -6.89 -10.57 -3.21
N ALA A 16 -6.25 -11.50 -3.92
CA ALA A 16 -5.91 -12.82 -3.39
C ALA A 16 -4.97 -12.74 -2.18
N ARG A 17 -3.92 -11.91 -2.27
CA ARG A 17 -2.96 -11.69 -1.17
C ARG A 17 -3.63 -11.09 0.06
N LEU A 18 -4.49 -10.11 -0.13
CA LEU A 18 -5.21 -9.47 0.97
C LEU A 18 -6.18 -10.47 1.64
N SER A 19 -6.92 -11.27 0.86
CA SER A 19 -7.79 -12.34 1.39
C SER A 19 -7.01 -13.33 2.26
N GLU A 20 -5.85 -13.79 1.80
CA GLU A 20 -5.00 -14.71 2.56
C GLU A 20 -4.50 -14.06 3.86
N SER A 21 -3.99 -12.83 3.77
CA SER A 21 -3.47 -12.08 4.92
C SER A 21 -4.55 -11.83 5.98
N ILE A 22 -5.74 -11.39 5.57
CA ILE A 22 -6.86 -11.18 6.51
C ILE A 22 -7.29 -12.49 7.12
N GLY A 23 -7.44 -13.57 6.33
CA GLY A 23 -7.81 -14.87 6.86
C GLY A 23 -6.83 -15.42 7.91
N GLN A 24 -5.54 -15.14 7.77
CA GLN A 24 -4.54 -15.50 8.78
C GLN A 24 -4.63 -14.61 10.03
N GLN A 25 -4.74 -13.29 9.85
CA GLN A 25 -4.75 -12.33 10.95
C GLN A 25 -6.03 -12.43 11.80
N VAL A 26 -7.18 -12.58 11.17
CA VAL A 26 -8.47 -12.70 11.88
C VAL A 26 -8.46 -13.88 12.85
N ARG A 27 -7.88 -15.02 12.46
CA ARG A 27 -7.76 -16.20 13.34
C ARG A 27 -6.88 -15.96 14.57
N ALA A 28 -5.99 -14.99 14.51
CA ALA A 28 -5.07 -14.65 15.60
C ALA A 28 -5.61 -13.54 16.53
N LEU A 29 -6.76 -12.94 16.18
CA LEU A 29 -7.33 -11.87 17.01
C LEU A 29 -8.00 -12.45 18.26
N PRO A 30 -7.77 -11.86 19.44
CA PRO A 30 -8.41 -12.27 20.70
C PRO A 30 -9.84 -11.68 20.80
N LEU A 31 -10.70 -12.04 19.86
CA LEU A 31 -12.08 -11.55 19.77
C LEU A 31 -13.09 -12.69 19.94
N ALA A 32 -14.31 -12.37 20.30
CA ALA A 32 -15.40 -13.33 20.37
C ALA A 32 -15.73 -13.90 18.96
N GLU A 33 -16.16 -15.15 18.90
CA GLU A 33 -16.38 -15.89 17.66
C GLU A 33 -17.37 -15.20 16.71
N ASP A 34 -18.43 -14.63 17.25
CA ASP A 34 -19.45 -13.87 16.50
C ASP A 34 -18.86 -12.65 15.81
N VAL A 35 -17.91 -11.96 16.47
CA VAL A 35 -17.18 -10.83 15.90
C VAL A 35 -16.22 -11.31 14.80
N LEU A 36 -15.48 -12.40 15.04
CA LEU A 36 -14.57 -12.98 14.05
C LEU A 36 -15.32 -13.39 12.77
N GLN A 37 -16.49 -14.00 12.90
CA GLN A 37 -17.34 -14.38 11.77
C GLN A 37 -17.93 -13.18 11.01
N ALA A 38 -18.08 -12.03 11.66
CA ALA A 38 -18.57 -10.82 11.04
C ALA A 38 -17.50 -10.06 10.23
N ILE A 39 -16.20 -10.38 10.43
CA ILE A 39 -15.12 -9.75 9.67
C ILE A 39 -15.06 -10.37 8.27
N PRO A 40 -15.23 -9.59 7.19
CA PRO A 40 -15.17 -10.12 5.83
C PRO A 40 -13.73 -10.56 5.49
N ALA A 41 -13.57 -11.80 5.06
CA ALA A 41 -12.29 -12.32 4.58
C ALA A 41 -12.20 -12.34 3.05
N GLU A 42 -13.32 -12.22 2.35
CA GLU A 42 -13.37 -12.22 0.90
C GLU A 42 -13.04 -10.81 0.36
N VAL A 43 -12.01 -10.76 -0.49
CA VAL A 43 -11.61 -9.55 -1.19
C VAL A 43 -11.91 -9.71 -2.68
N THR A 44 -12.50 -8.69 -3.29
CA THR A 44 -12.81 -8.68 -4.73
C THR A 44 -11.98 -7.62 -5.46
N THR A 45 -11.91 -7.70 -6.80
CA THR A 45 -11.33 -6.59 -7.56
C THR A 45 -12.34 -5.45 -7.69
N LEU A 46 -11.83 -4.19 -7.83
CA LEU A 46 -12.70 -3.02 -8.06
C LEU A 46 -13.61 -3.22 -9.28
N HIS A 47 -13.08 -3.75 -10.37
CA HIS A 47 -13.87 -4.06 -11.56
C HIS A 47 -15.03 -5.01 -11.26
N ARG A 48 -14.79 -6.06 -10.50
CA ARG A 48 -15.81 -7.02 -10.11
C ARG A 48 -16.81 -6.40 -9.13
N LEU A 49 -16.34 -5.60 -8.18
CA LEU A 49 -17.18 -4.89 -7.22
C LEU A 49 -18.15 -3.94 -7.93
N LEU A 50 -17.64 -3.15 -8.87
CA LEU A 50 -18.45 -2.21 -9.66
C LEU A 50 -19.32 -2.89 -10.69
N GLY A 51 -19.11 -4.17 -10.96
CA GLY A 51 -19.88 -4.95 -11.92
C GLY A 51 -19.51 -4.60 -13.36
N SER A 52 -18.25 -4.84 -13.71
CA SER A 52 -17.76 -4.72 -15.09
C SER A 52 -18.59 -5.57 -16.06
N ARG A 53 -18.89 -5.01 -17.23
CA ARG A 53 -19.63 -5.67 -18.30
C ARG A 53 -18.74 -5.83 -19.54
N PRO A 54 -18.74 -7.00 -20.20
CA PRO A 54 -17.86 -7.26 -21.34
C PRO A 54 -18.04 -6.30 -22.51
N ASP A 55 -19.29 -5.86 -22.73
CA ASP A 55 -19.68 -5.14 -23.94
C ASP A 55 -19.73 -3.62 -23.79
N THR A 56 -19.39 -3.09 -22.62
CA THR A 56 -19.45 -1.66 -22.35
C THR A 56 -18.33 -1.19 -21.43
N ARG A 57 -17.99 0.09 -21.50
CA ARG A 57 -17.09 0.74 -20.53
C ARG A 57 -17.79 1.16 -19.23
N HIS A 58 -19.12 1.00 -19.16
CA HIS A 58 -19.91 1.40 -18.00
C HIS A 58 -20.03 0.27 -16.99
N PHE A 59 -19.84 0.59 -15.73
CA PHE A 59 -20.07 -0.32 -14.64
C PHE A 59 -21.57 -0.49 -14.33
N ARG A 60 -21.92 -1.59 -13.69
CA ARG A 60 -23.29 -1.85 -13.21
C ARG A 60 -23.69 -0.91 -12.09
N HIS A 61 -22.72 -0.65 -11.18
CA HIS A 61 -22.92 0.23 -10.04
C HIS A 61 -22.43 1.64 -10.38
N HIS A 62 -23.28 2.62 -10.12
CA HIS A 62 -23.08 4.05 -10.37
C HIS A 62 -24.07 4.83 -9.49
N ARG A 63 -24.14 6.15 -9.61
CA ARG A 63 -24.98 7.04 -8.79
C ARG A 63 -26.43 6.59 -8.66
N ASP A 64 -27.06 6.13 -9.72
CA ASP A 64 -28.46 5.71 -9.74
C ASP A 64 -28.65 4.23 -9.32
N ASN A 65 -27.57 3.49 -9.20
CA ASN A 65 -27.54 2.11 -8.73
C ASN A 65 -26.32 1.88 -7.83
N PRO A 66 -26.30 2.50 -6.64
CA PRO A 66 -25.11 2.47 -5.78
C PRO A 66 -24.82 1.09 -5.19
N LEU A 67 -23.63 0.92 -4.69
CA LEU A 67 -23.19 -0.28 -3.99
C LEU A 67 -23.98 -0.45 -2.68
N ALA A 68 -24.35 -1.68 -2.37
CA ALA A 68 -25.05 -2.00 -1.12
C ALA A 68 -24.04 -2.27 0.02
N LEU A 69 -23.39 -1.23 0.54
CA LEU A 69 -22.37 -1.31 1.59
C LEU A 69 -22.39 -0.08 2.50
N ASP A 70 -21.81 -0.19 3.67
CA ASP A 70 -21.65 0.89 4.65
C ASP A 70 -20.16 1.28 4.80
N VAL A 71 -19.23 0.33 4.58
CA VAL A 71 -17.80 0.58 4.62
C VAL A 71 -17.14 -0.15 3.45
N LEU A 72 -16.29 0.56 2.73
CA LEU A 72 -15.40 -0.02 1.71
C LEU A 72 -13.95 0.23 2.09
N VAL A 73 -13.17 -0.84 2.17
CA VAL A 73 -11.71 -0.78 2.32
C VAL A 73 -11.08 -1.19 0.99
N VAL A 74 -10.22 -0.35 0.45
CA VAL A 74 -9.48 -0.61 -0.78
C VAL A 74 -7.99 -0.63 -0.47
N ASP A 75 -7.35 -1.77 -0.71
CA ASP A 75 -5.90 -1.92 -0.60
C ASP A 75 -5.20 -1.71 -1.94
N GLU A 76 -3.88 -1.40 -1.90
CA GLU A 76 -3.08 -1.06 -3.09
C GLU A 76 -3.68 0.12 -3.89
N ALA A 77 -4.26 1.10 -3.19
CA ALA A 77 -4.97 2.22 -3.81
C ALA A 77 -4.06 3.14 -4.66
N SER A 78 -2.74 3.05 -4.53
CA SER A 78 -1.76 3.71 -5.41
C SER A 78 -1.86 3.27 -6.88
N MET A 79 -2.44 2.10 -7.13
CA MET A 79 -2.65 1.57 -8.49
C MET A 79 -3.98 2.01 -9.12
N ILE A 80 -4.79 2.78 -8.42
CA ILE A 80 -6.09 3.26 -8.93
C ILE A 80 -5.85 4.52 -9.75
N ASP A 81 -6.28 4.49 -11.02
CA ASP A 81 -6.30 5.66 -11.89
C ASP A 81 -7.49 6.58 -11.59
N LEU A 82 -7.47 7.77 -12.21
CA LEU A 82 -8.50 8.78 -11.99
C LEU A 82 -9.90 8.33 -12.44
N GLU A 83 -9.99 7.58 -13.54
CA GLU A 83 -11.27 7.11 -14.09
C GLU A 83 -11.92 6.07 -13.17
N MET A 84 -11.11 5.13 -12.68
CA MET A 84 -11.56 4.12 -11.73
C MET A 84 -11.95 4.75 -10.39
N MET A 85 -11.18 5.73 -9.90
CA MET A 85 -11.53 6.45 -8.67
C MET A 85 -12.83 7.22 -8.82
N ALA A 86 -13.03 7.91 -9.93
CA ALA A 86 -14.27 8.62 -10.22
C ALA A 86 -15.46 7.67 -10.27
N SER A 87 -15.32 6.53 -10.96
CA SER A 87 -16.35 5.50 -11.04
C SER A 87 -16.68 4.89 -9.66
N LEU A 88 -15.65 4.69 -8.84
CA LEU A 88 -15.81 4.19 -7.47
C LEU A 88 -16.59 5.18 -6.62
N LEU A 89 -16.20 6.45 -6.62
CA LEU A 89 -16.87 7.51 -5.86
C LEU A 89 -18.33 7.70 -6.30
N ASP A 90 -18.60 7.61 -7.61
CA ASP A 90 -19.96 7.71 -8.16
C ASP A 90 -20.86 6.54 -7.72
N ALA A 91 -20.27 5.35 -7.53
CA ALA A 91 -21.00 4.16 -7.09
C ALA A 91 -21.17 4.03 -5.57
N LEU A 92 -20.48 4.85 -4.76
CA LEU A 92 -20.59 4.79 -3.31
C LEU A 92 -21.88 5.47 -2.80
N PRO A 93 -22.59 4.84 -1.86
CA PRO A 93 -23.67 5.53 -1.14
C PRO A 93 -23.14 6.76 -0.40
N PRO A 94 -23.90 7.86 -0.31
CA PRO A 94 -23.44 9.11 0.34
C PRO A 94 -23.00 8.94 1.80
N GLN A 95 -23.52 7.94 2.51
CA GLN A 95 -23.21 7.66 3.92
C GLN A 95 -22.10 6.61 4.09
N ALA A 96 -21.64 6.00 3.00
CA ALA A 96 -20.60 4.99 3.05
C ALA A 96 -19.25 5.60 3.45
N ARG A 97 -18.47 4.85 4.19
CA ARG A 97 -17.08 5.20 4.54
C ARG A 97 -16.14 4.51 3.56
N LEU A 98 -15.26 5.30 2.94
CA LEU A 98 -14.18 4.80 2.09
C LEU A 98 -12.86 4.87 2.85
N ILE A 99 -12.16 3.74 2.94
CA ILE A 99 -10.82 3.65 3.52
C ILE A 99 -9.88 3.21 2.41
N LEU A 100 -8.93 4.06 2.04
CA LEU A 100 -7.90 3.78 1.04
C LEU A 100 -6.60 3.43 1.76
N LEU A 101 -6.04 2.27 1.45
CA LEU A 101 -4.74 1.82 1.92
C LEU A 101 -3.80 1.74 0.73
N GLY A 102 -2.57 2.20 0.88
CA GLY A 102 -1.60 2.15 -0.20
C GLY A 102 -0.33 2.91 0.12
N ASP A 103 0.61 2.84 -0.78
CA ASP A 103 1.89 3.54 -0.69
C ASP A 103 1.89 4.72 -1.68
N LYS A 104 1.83 5.95 -1.14
CA LYS A 104 1.78 7.18 -1.95
C LYS A 104 3.03 7.40 -2.80
N ASP A 105 4.16 6.78 -2.41
CA ASP A 105 5.46 6.92 -3.05
C ASP A 105 5.74 5.78 -4.05
N GLN A 106 4.83 4.80 -4.18
CA GLN A 106 4.91 3.75 -5.17
C GLN A 106 4.65 4.33 -6.57
N LEU A 107 5.21 3.67 -7.59
CA LEU A 107 4.92 4.02 -8.98
C LEU A 107 3.40 4.05 -9.19
N ALA A 108 2.92 5.21 -9.62
CA ALA A 108 1.52 5.38 -10.00
C ALA A 108 1.13 4.41 -11.11
N SER A 109 -0.17 4.19 -11.27
CA SER A 109 -0.68 3.43 -12.40
C SER A 109 -0.15 4.01 -13.72
N VAL A 110 0.03 3.17 -14.74
CA VAL A 110 0.53 3.57 -16.06
C VAL A 110 -0.43 4.56 -16.74
N GLU A 111 -1.67 4.60 -16.30
CA GLU A 111 -2.70 5.54 -16.75
C GLU A 111 -2.71 6.80 -15.89
N ALA A 112 -3.04 7.93 -16.49
CA ALA A 112 -2.84 9.26 -15.94
C ALA A 112 -3.43 9.47 -14.52
N GLY A 113 -2.59 9.91 -13.60
CA GLY A 113 -2.97 10.48 -12.31
C GLY A 113 -2.69 9.59 -11.10
N ALA A 114 -1.71 9.96 -10.31
CA ALA A 114 -1.47 9.39 -8.99
C ALA A 114 -2.48 9.92 -7.96
N VAL A 115 -3.72 9.47 -8.03
CA VAL A 115 -4.82 9.99 -7.19
C VAL A 115 -4.47 9.88 -5.70
N LEU A 116 -3.94 8.73 -5.25
CA LEU A 116 -3.57 8.55 -3.85
C LEU A 116 -2.46 9.52 -3.41
N GLY A 117 -1.47 9.77 -4.27
CA GLY A 117 -0.40 10.75 -4.00
C GLY A 117 -0.94 12.15 -3.75
N ASP A 118 -1.89 12.58 -4.58
CA ASP A 118 -2.54 13.88 -4.42
C ASP A 118 -3.42 13.97 -3.17
N LEU A 119 -4.17 12.93 -2.85
CA LEU A 119 -4.97 12.84 -1.63
C LEU A 119 -4.10 12.85 -0.36
N CYS A 120 -2.90 12.28 -0.43
CA CYS A 120 -1.97 12.14 0.69
C CYS A 120 -0.81 13.16 0.66
N ARG A 121 -0.93 14.24 -0.08
CA ARG A 121 0.13 15.26 -0.26
C ARG A 121 0.70 15.75 1.07
N ASP A 122 -0.15 16.00 2.04
CA ASP A 122 0.22 16.56 3.35
C ASP A 122 0.56 15.48 4.39
N ALA A 123 0.53 14.20 4.03
CA ALA A 123 0.66 13.07 4.98
C ALA A 123 2.01 13.04 5.71
N GLU A 124 3.10 13.45 5.06
CA GLU A 124 4.44 13.43 5.66
C GLU A 124 4.58 14.48 6.77
N GLU A 125 4.03 15.67 6.57
CA GLU A 125 4.11 16.78 7.50
C GLU A 125 2.99 16.77 8.55
N GLY A 126 1.88 16.10 8.25
CA GLY A 126 0.73 15.91 9.14
C GLY A 126 -0.33 16.98 8.99
N TRP A 127 -0.05 18.24 9.30
CA TRP A 127 -0.97 19.38 9.22
C TRP A 127 -2.32 19.14 9.94
N TYR A 128 -2.30 18.36 11.03
CA TYR A 128 -3.48 18.09 11.81
C TYR A 128 -3.92 19.32 12.61
N SER A 129 -5.21 19.57 12.67
CA SER A 129 -5.78 20.57 13.57
C SER A 129 -5.60 20.16 15.03
N ALA A 130 -5.68 21.12 15.95
CA ALA A 130 -5.60 20.85 17.39
C ALA A 130 -6.67 19.84 17.82
N GLU A 131 -7.87 19.92 17.25
CA GLU A 131 -8.98 19.00 17.52
C GLU A 131 -8.66 17.57 17.05
N THR A 132 -8.16 17.42 15.80
CA THR A 132 -7.76 16.12 15.25
C THR A 132 -6.64 15.51 16.08
N ARG A 133 -5.64 16.29 16.47
CA ARG A 133 -4.53 15.81 17.32
C ARG A 133 -5.03 15.34 18.69
N ALA A 134 -5.89 16.10 19.33
CA ALA A 134 -6.47 15.71 20.62
C ALA A 134 -7.31 14.43 20.52
N TRP A 135 -8.06 14.28 19.42
CA TRP A 135 -8.82 13.06 19.16
C TRP A 135 -7.91 11.86 18.93
N LEU A 136 -6.89 11.99 18.08
CA LEU A 136 -5.92 10.94 17.79
C LEU A 136 -5.20 10.50 19.07
N GLN A 137 -4.72 11.44 19.89
CA GLN A 137 -4.07 11.14 21.17
C GLN A 137 -4.99 10.36 22.11
N ARG A 138 -6.24 10.77 22.21
CA ARG A 138 -7.24 10.10 23.08
C ARG A 138 -7.53 8.67 22.63
N VAL A 139 -7.56 8.42 21.30
CA VAL A 139 -7.91 7.10 20.74
C VAL A 139 -6.72 6.16 20.70
N SER A 140 -5.53 6.63 20.33
CA SER A 140 -4.34 5.81 20.16
C SER A 140 -3.40 5.79 21.36
N GLY A 141 -3.48 6.79 22.25
CA GLY A 141 -2.50 6.99 23.32
C GLY A 141 -1.15 7.54 22.84
N GLU A 142 -0.96 7.72 21.53
CA GLU A 142 0.30 8.16 20.94
C GLU A 142 0.48 9.67 20.98
N THR A 143 1.73 10.12 21.11
CA THR A 143 2.10 11.55 21.01
C THR A 143 2.69 11.83 19.64
N TRP A 144 2.15 12.81 18.96
CA TRP A 144 2.51 13.17 17.57
C TRP A 144 3.61 14.25 17.54
N GLN A 145 4.81 13.91 18.03
CA GLN A 145 5.95 14.84 17.98
C GLN A 145 6.47 14.95 16.53
N GLY A 146 6.84 16.17 16.15
CA GLY A 146 7.45 16.47 14.85
C GLY A 146 6.46 16.63 13.69
N LEU A 147 5.15 16.50 13.92
CA LEU A 147 4.13 16.83 12.92
C LEU A 147 3.71 18.30 13.03
N ARG A 148 3.49 18.94 11.88
CA ARG A 148 3.02 20.32 11.81
C ARG A 148 1.55 20.42 12.28
N GLU A 149 1.24 21.53 12.92
CA GLU A 149 -0.12 21.91 13.22
C GLU A 149 -0.71 22.73 12.08
N GLY A 150 -1.94 22.41 11.70
CA GLY A 150 -2.68 23.08 10.63
C GLY A 150 -4.12 23.35 11.00
N SER A 151 -4.89 23.82 10.05
CA SER A 151 -6.33 23.98 10.21
C SER A 151 -7.09 23.02 9.30
N ALA A 152 -8.26 22.56 9.74
CA ALA A 152 -9.12 21.70 8.94
C ALA A 152 -9.60 22.37 7.65
N GLN A 153 -9.67 23.70 7.62
CA GLN A 153 -10.06 24.48 6.43
C GLN A 153 -8.95 24.53 5.39
N ALA A 154 -7.69 24.71 5.83
CA ALA A 154 -6.55 24.79 4.92
C ALA A 154 -6.10 23.40 4.42
N HIS A 155 -6.22 22.37 5.28
CA HIS A 155 -5.77 21.01 5.02
C HIS A 155 -6.87 19.98 5.34
N PRO A 156 -8.01 19.99 4.62
CA PRO A 156 -9.15 19.13 4.95
C PRO A 156 -8.83 17.64 4.82
N LEU A 157 -8.07 17.24 3.81
CA LEU A 157 -7.68 15.85 3.59
C LEU A 157 -6.66 15.35 4.62
N ALA A 158 -5.80 16.24 5.13
CA ALA A 158 -4.85 15.87 6.19
C ALA A 158 -5.55 15.35 7.44
N GLN A 159 -6.73 15.90 7.77
CA GLN A 159 -7.51 15.46 8.94
C GLN A 159 -7.99 14.01 8.87
N GLN A 160 -7.97 13.41 7.68
CA GLN A 160 -8.43 12.05 7.41
C GLN A 160 -7.32 11.14 6.90
N THR A 161 -6.08 11.62 6.87
CA THR A 161 -4.93 10.90 6.33
C THR A 161 -3.95 10.56 7.45
N VAL A 162 -3.57 9.30 7.55
CA VAL A 162 -2.55 8.82 8.50
C VAL A 162 -1.43 8.14 7.73
N MET A 163 -0.19 8.55 7.97
CA MET A 163 0.99 7.92 7.38
C MET A 163 1.66 6.96 8.37
N LEU A 164 1.76 5.69 8.01
CA LEU A 164 2.53 4.70 8.76
C LEU A 164 4.02 4.95 8.52
N ARG A 165 4.77 5.21 9.60
CA ARG A 165 6.18 5.65 9.51
C ARG A 165 7.17 4.57 9.87
N HIS A 166 6.73 3.49 10.49
CA HIS A 166 7.58 2.38 10.88
C HIS A 166 7.48 1.24 9.89
N SER A 167 8.56 0.97 9.16
CA SER A 167 8.64 -0.19 8.27
C SER A 167 8.99 -1.45 9.07
N ARG A 168 8.14 -2.46 9.01
CA ARG A 168 8.44 -3.80 9.57
C ARG A 168 9.26 -4.65 8.60
N ARG A 169 9.26 -4.30 7.30
CA ARG A 169 10.01 -5.02 6.26
C ARG A 169 11.48 -4.61 6.22
N PHE A 170 11.74 -3.31 6.37
CA PHE A 170 13.08 -2.74 6.33
C PHE A 170 13.35 -2.01 7.64
N GLY A 171 14.20 -2.59 8.50
CA GLY A 171 14.60 -1.97 9.76
C GLY A 171 15.35 -0.65 9.55
N ALA A 172 15.60 0.08 10.63
CA ALA A 172 16.26 1.37 10.60
C ALA A 172 17.68 1.32 9.98
N SER A 173 18.39 0.18 10.15
CA SER A 173 19.72 -0.09 9.61
C SER A 173 19.74 -0.63 8.18
N SER A 174 18.57 -0.93 7.57
CA SER A 174 18.50 -1.50 6.22
C SER A 174 19.01 -0.53 5.17
N GLY A 175 19.98 -0.97 4.36
CA GLY A 175 20.48 -0.25 3.19
C GLY A 175 19.41 -0.07 2.12
N ILE A 176 18.59 -1.10 1.90
CA ILE A 176 17.45 -1.04 0.96
C ILE A 176 16.48 0.04 1.39
N GLY A 177 16.07 0.06 2.66
CA GLY A 177 15.16 1.08 3.19
C GLY A 177 15.76 2.50 3.16
N ARG A 178 17.08 2.63 3.35
CA ARG A 178 17.79 3.90 3.23
C ARG A 178 17.82 4.37 1.77
N LEU A 179 18.15 3.50 0.84
CA LEU A 179 18.16 3.82 -0.60
C LEU A 179 16.78 4.27 -1.07
N ALA A 180 15.72 3.53 -0.72
CA ALA A 180 14.35 3.90 -1.07
C ALA A 180 13.98 5.31 -0.58
N ARG A 181 14.31 5.66 0.67
CA ARG A 181 14.06 7.02 1.19
C ARG A 181 14.83 8.11 0.44
N LEU A 182 16.08 7.86 0.07
CA LEU A 182 16.90 8.82 -0.68
C LEU A 182 16.34 9.04 -2.10
N VAL A 183 15.90 7.97 -2.75
CA VAL A 183 15.26 8.03 -4.07
C VAL A 183 13.94 8.81 -4.00
N ASN A 184 13.07 8.49 -3.05
CA ASN A 184 11.78 9.18 -2.89
C ASN A 184 11.95 10.67 -2.58
N ARG A 185 13.02 11.05 -1.88
CA ARG A 185 13.37 12.46 -1.60
C ARG A 185 14.16 13.13 -2.70
N GLN A 186 14.40 12.44 -3.82
CA GLN A 186 15.19 12.93 -4.97
C GLN A 186 16.62 13.34 -4.59
N GLN A 187 17.19 12.72 -3.55
CA GLN A 187 18.55 12.96 -3.08
C GLN A 187 19.56 12.10 -3.87
N ALA A 188 19.70 12.39 -5.16
CA ALA A 188 20.50 11.56 -6.08
C ALA A 188 21.97 11.43 -5.67
N GLY A 189 22.58 12.50 -5.14
CA GLY A 189 23.96 12.49 -4.65
C GLY A 189 24.17 11.52 -3.49
N ASP A 190 23.29 11.58 -2.49
CA ASP A 190 23.35 10.70 -1.32
C ASP A 190 23.04 9.24 -1.68
N ALA A 191 22.09 9.03 -2.59
CA ALA A 191 21.77 7.70 -3.11
C ALA A 191 23.00 7.08 -3.83
N ARG A 192 23.71 7.87 -4.62
CA ARG A 192 24.95 7.44 -5.28
C ARG A 192 26.05 7.12 -4.28
N ALA A 193 26.29 7.99 -3.31
CA ALA A 193 27.28 7.76 -2.25
C ALA A 193 26.98 6.48 -1.45
N LEU A 194 25.68 6.17 -1.22
CA LEU A 194 25.27 4.93 -0.57
C LEU A 194 25.60 3.70 -1.43
N LEU A 195 25.46 3.79 -2.74
CA LEU A 195 25.79 2.69 -3.67
C LEU A 195 27.31 2.52 -3.85
N ASP A 196 28.08 3.59 -3.75
CA ASP A 196 29.56 3.54 -3.82
C ASP A 196 30.18 2.89 -2.55
N SER A 197 29.47 2.92 -1.41
CA SER A 197 29.88 2.26 -0.15
C SER A 197 28.67 1.59 0.52
N PRO A 198 28.16 0.49 -0.08
CA PRO A 198 26.89 -0.09 0.33
C PRO A 198 26.97 -0.87 1.64
N PRO A 199 25.93 -0.80 2.50
CA PRO A 199 25.79 -1.71 3.63
C PRO A 199 25.54 -3.16 3.16
N ALA A 200 25.62 -4.10 4.10
CA ALA A 200 25.63 -5.54 3.82
C ALA A 200 24.41 -6.10 3.06
N ASP A 201 23.26 -5.42 3.14
CA ASP A 201 22.02 -5.81 2.48
C ASP A 201 21.78 -5.11 1.13
N LEU A 202 22.79 -4.35 0.65
CA LEU A 202 22.73 -3.60 -0.59
C LEU A 202 24.06 -3.75 -1.33
N PHE A 203 24.04 -3.90 -2.63
CA PHE A 203 25.25 -3.88 -3.46
C PHE A 203 24.94 -3.36 -4.86
N ASP A 204 25.94 -2.74 -5.49
CA ASP A 204 25.89 -2.27 -6.85
C ASP A 204 26.64 -3.27 -7.77
N LEU A 205 25.97 -3.76 -8.80
CA LEU A 205 26.58 -4.61 -9.81
C LEU A 205 26.61 -3.90 -11.17
N ARG A 206 27.81 -3.52 -11.61
CA ARG A 206 28.00 -2.93 -12.92
C ARG A 206 28.05 -4.02 -13.99
N LEU A 207 27.02 -4.09 -14.79
CA LEU A 207 26.93 -5.02 -15.91
C LEU A 207 27.95 -4.64 -16.99
N ARG A 208 28.71 -5.62 -17.45
CA ARG A 208 29.71 -5.47 -18.54
C ARG A 208 29.17 -5.87 -19.92
N GLY A 209 27.89 -6.25 -19.99
CA GLY A 209 27.19 -6.66 -21.19
C GLY A 209 26.07 -7.63 -20.93
N GLU A 210 25.29 -7.99 -21.94
CA GLU A 210 24.13 -8.88 -21.82
C GLU A 210 24.47 -10.29 -21.30
N ARG A 211 25.70 -10.75 -21.44
CA ARG A 211 26.18 -12.08 -21.00
C ARG A 211 27.14 -11.98 -19.82
N ASP A 212 26.95 -11.03 -18.94
CA ASP A 212 27.81 -10.88 -17.77
C ASP A 212 27.70 -12.11 -16.85
N ALA A 213 28.85 -12.82 -16.71
CA ALA A 213 28.89 -14.04 -15.92
C ALA A 213 28.70 -13.81 -14.41
N ALA A 214 28.99 -12.60 -13.90
CA ALA A 214 28.76 -12.26 -12.51
C ALA A 214 27.28 -12.06 -12.25
N PHE A 215 26.57 -11.39 -13.16
CA PHE A 215 25.13 -11.25 -13.11
C PHE A 215 24.40 -12.60 -13.21
N ALA A 216 24.81 -13.44 -14.17
CA ALA A 216 24.24 -14.76 -14.36
C ALA A 216 24.38 -15.63 -13.10
N ARG A 217 25.54 -15.63 -12.45
CA ARG A 217 25.78 -16.33 -11.19
C ARG A 217 24.93 -15.78 -10.05
N LEU A 218 24.87 -14.45 -9.91
CA LEU A 218 24.07 -13.80 -8.91
C LEU A 218 22.58 -14.16 -9.02
N PHE A 219 22.07 -14.16 -10.27
CA PHE A 219 20.68 -14.49 -10.55
C PHE A 219 20.35 -15.96 -10.26
N VAL A 220 21.24 -16.89 -10.68
CA VAL A 220 21.01 -18.34 -10.57
C VAL A 220 21.29 -18.86 -9.17
N ASP A 221 22.41 -18.47 -8.58
CA ASP A 221 22.93 -19.03 -7.33
C ASP A 221 22.71 -18.12 -6.11
N GLY A 222 22.33 -16.87 -6.33
CA GLY A 222 22.17 -15.86 -5.28
C GLY A 222 23.47 -15.16 -4.89
N HIS A 223 23.38 -14.28 -3.88
CA HIS A 223 24.52 -13.49 -3.46
C HIS A 223 25.51 -14.30 -2.62
N PRO A 224 26.81 -14.32 -2.95
CA PRO A 224 27.81 -15.17 -2.29
C PRO A 224 28.10 -14.79 -0.83
N GLN A 225 27.74 -13.58 -0.41
CA GLN A 225 27.93 -13.08 0.96
C GLN A 225 26.70 -13.22 1.86
N ALA A 226 25.66 -13.95 1.41
CA ALA A 226 24.50 -14.28 2.24
C ALA A 226 24.65 -15.71 2.81
N PRO A 227 25.55 -15.95 3.77
CA PRO A 227 25.82 -17.28 4.29
C PRO A 227 24.59 -17.82 5.01
N GLY A 228 24.20 -19.04 4.68
CA GLY A 228 23.15 -19.77 5.36
C GLY A 228 21.72 -19.60 4.84
N THR A 229 21.49 -18.71 3.88
CA THR A 229 20.20 -18.61 3.20
C THR A 229 20.37 -18.83 1.72
N PRO A 230 19.85 -19.92 1.14
CA PRO A 230 19.91 -20.13 -0.29
C PRO A 230 19.01 -19.12 -0.98
N TYR A 231 19.60 -18.28 -1.82
CA TYR A 231 18.92 -17.30 -2.66
C TYR A 231 19.17 -17.61 -4.13
N GLY A 232 18.38 -17.01 -4.99
CA GLY A 232 18.51 -17.11 -6.41
C GLY A 232 17.46 -18.01 -7.05
N TYR A 233 17.44 -18.00 -8.38
CA TYR A 233 16.41 -18.67 -9.17
C TYR A 233 16.40 -20.19 -8.99
N ARG A 234 17.57 -20.80 -8.81
CA ARG A 234 17.69 -22.24 -8.53
C ARG A 234 16.99 -22.63 -7.24
N HIS A 235 17.19 -21.85 -6.17
CA HIS A 235 16.51 -22.09 -4.89
C HIS A 235 15.00 -21.90 -5.02
N TYR A 236 14.58 -20.87 -5.75
CA TYR A 236 13.15 -20.63 -6.03
C TYR A 236 12.52 -21.82 -6.73
N LEU A 237 13.15 -22.36 -7.78
CA LEU A 237 12.66 -23.54 -8.50
C LEU A 237 12.58 -24.80 -7.62
N GLN A 238 13.55 -25.03 -6.73
CA GLN A 238 13.53 -26.16 -5.78
C GLN A 238 12.38 -26.09 -4.78
N ARG A 239 11.87 -24.91 -4.48
CA ARG A 239 10.71 -24.74 -3.58
C ARG A 239 9.37 -24.86 -4.27
N LEU A 240 9.34 -24.80 -5.58
CA LEU A 240 8.11 -24.99 -6.37
C LEU A 240 7.89 -26.45 -6.79
N ALA A 241 8.93 -27.29 -6.74
CA ALA A 241 8.86 -28.72 -6.98
C ALA A 241 8.48 -29.50 -5.71
#